data_e7a6343799445d9e5a10554480200f51
#
_entry.id   e7a6343799445d9e5a10554480200f51
#
_cell.length_a   1.000
_cell.length_b   1.000
_cell.length_c   1.000
_cell.angle_alpha   90.00
_cell.angle_beta   90.00
_cell.angle_gamma   90.00
#
_symmetry.space_group_name_H-M   'P 1'
#
loop_
_entity.id
_entity.type
_entity.pdbx_description
1 polymer ?
#
loop_
_entity_poly.entity_id
_entity_poly.type
_entity_poly.pdbx_seq_one_letter_code
_entity_poly.pdbx_strand_id
1 'polypeptide(L)'
;MLLEEKDQTMDLINNSIKRAKGELVDARAPELYLESLGISEKEKLLAVSLIGKTKIDPVVNVIIGATSGHLYKDLIGRLESYPIPELRLEGGHGKKLLDIGCNWGRWSAAAYKLGYGVVGIDPSLGAIMAAKRVSNSLNFDIKYVVADARFLPFSNKYFDVVFSYSVLQHLDRRNVELCLKETSRLLKDNGYSFIQLANKFGMRSFYHQLKRGFRESLNFEVRYWTPSEMVAAFNAFIGETSLEVDGYFGLGIQKSDIELMSKFHQIIINVSEALRRMSKIFSPIVYLADSLYVRSMKTLRLYEEVDIE
;
A
#
# COMPACT_ATOMS: atom_id res chain seq x y z
N MET A 1 -4.69 -28.63 4.13
CA MET A 1 -4.10 -27.33 4.57
C MET A 1 -4.02 -26.32 3.43
N LEU A 2 -3.19 -26.47 2.38
CA LEU A 2 -3.10 -25.49 1.28
C LEU A 2 -4.37 -25.38 0.42
N LEU A 3 -5.09 -26.46 0.19
CA LEU A 3 -6.38 -26.46 -0.54
C LEU A 3 -7.49 -25.85 0.30
N GLU A 4 -7.59 -26.21 1.58
CA GLU A 4 -8.55 -25.62 2.52
C GLU A 4 -8.36 -24.09 2.68
N GLU A 5 -7.10 -23.64 2.78
CA GLU A 5 -6.77 -22.22 2.88
C GLU A 5 -7.14 -21.47 1.59
N LYS A 6 -6.97 -22.12 0.43
CA LYS A 6 -7.39 -21.59 -0.86
C LYS A 6 -8.91 -21.53 -0.99
N ASP A 7 -9.63 -22.54 -0.55
CA ASP A 7 -11.10 -22.59 -0.58
C ASP A 7 -11.70 -21.57 0.38
N GLN A 8 -11.19 -21.44 1.61
CA GLN A 8 -11.59 -20.39 2.55
C GLN A 8 -11.31 -18.99 2.00
N THR A 9 -10.18 -18.80 1.31
CA THR A 9 -9.85 -17.52 0.70
C THR A 9 -10.76 -17.23 -0.50
N MET A 10 -11.10 -18.21 -1.32
CA MET A 10 -12.05 -18.07 -2.42
C MET A 10 -13.46 -17.76 -1.92
N ASP A 11 -13.90 -18.36 -0.83
CA ASP A 11 -15.19 -18.06 -0.21
C ASP A 11 -15.22 -16.64 0.36
N LEU A 12 -14.15 -16.18 0.99
CA LEU A 12 -13.96 -14.79 1.41
C LEU A 12 -14.03 -13.83 0.23
N ILE A 13 -13.34 -14.14 -0.87
CA ILE A 13 -13.36 -13.34 -2.09
C ILE A 13 -14.76 -13.30 -2.70
N ASN A 14 -15.42 -14.45 -2.85
CA ASN A 14 -16.78 -14.54 -3.42
C ASN A 14 -17.80 -13.80 -2.56
N ASN A 15 -17.75 -13.94 -1.24
CA ASN A 15 -18.58 -13.19 -0.31
C ASN A 15 -18.29 -11.69 -0.35
N SER A 16 -17.03 -11.30 -0.53
CA SER A 16 -16.58 -9.92 -0.62
C SER A 16 -17.03 -9.27 -1.93
N ILE A 17 -16.98 -9.98 -3.05
CA ILE A 17 -17.50 -9.51 -4.35
C ILE A 17 -19.01 -9.28 -4.28
N LYS A 18 -19.77 -10.19 -3.65
CA LYS A 18 -21.21 -10.00 -3.42
C LYS A 18 -21.49 -8.76 -2.58
N ARG A 19 -20.74 -8.54 -1.51
CA ARG A 19 -20.87 -7.36 -0.65
C ARG A 19 -20.42 -6.06 -1.34
N ALA A 20 -19.35 -6.10 -2.13
CA ALA A 20 -18.88 -4.95 -2.92
C ALA A 20 -19.88 -4.50 -4.00
N LYS A 21 -20.77 -5.40 -4.44
CA LYS A 21 -21.88 -5.09 -5.34
C LYS A 21 -23.07 -4.40 -4.65
N GLY A 22 -22.97 -4.08 -3.38
CA GLY A 22 -23.96 -3.28 -2.67
C GLY A 22 -25.05 -4.09 -1.96
N GLU A 23 -24.91 -5.41 -1.88
CA GLU A 23 -26.01 -6.24 -1.44
C GLU A 23 -26.26 -6.27 0.07
N LEU A 24 -25.38 -5.84 0.97
CA LEU A 24 -25.66 -6.01 2.41
C LEU A 24 -24.81 -5.22 3.43
N VAL A 25 -24.23 -4.08 3.09
CA VAL A 25 -23.55 -3.32 4.15
C VAL A 25 -24.19 -1.97 4.33
N ASP A 26 -24.86 -1.79 5.46
CA ASP A 26 -25.31 -0.46 5.88
C ASP A 26 -24.08 0.42 6.13
N ALA A 27 -23.79 1.29 5.15
CA ALA A 27 -22.71 2.25 5.22
C ALA A 27 -22.86 3.22 6.42
N ARG A 28 -23.93 3.13 7.18
CA ARG A 28 -24.25 3.93 8.36
C ARG A 28 -23.82 3.30 9.69
N ALA A 29 -23.23 2.09 9.68
CA ALA A 29 -22.74 1.44 10.88
C ALA A 29 -21.21 1.69 11.05
N PRO A 30 -20.78 2.78 11.71
CA PRO A 30 -19.35 3.10 11.87
C PRO A 30 -18.57 2.03 12.63
N GLU A 31 -19.21 1.27 13.50
CA GLU A 31 -18.58 0.25 14.32
C GLU A 31 -18.02 -0.93 13.49
N LEU A 32 -18.73 -1.35 12.46
CA LEU A 32 -18.29 -2.45 11.57
C LEU A 32 -16.97 -2.14 10.83
N TYR A 33 -16.72 -0.87 10.55
CA TYR A 33 -15.49 -0.45 9.87
C TYR A 33 -14.26 -0.53 10.77
N LEU A 34 -14.45 -0.16 12.03
CA LEU A 34 -13.37 -0.04 12.98
C LEU A 34 -12.92 -1.42 13.50
N GLU A 35 -13.85 -2.36 13.67
CA GLU A 35 -13.52 -3.74 14.07
C GLU A 35 -12.68 -4.48 13.04
N SER A 36 -13.01 -4.35 11.75
CA SER A 36 -12.28 -5.01 10.68
C SER A 36 -10.82 -4.51 10.52
N LEU A 37 -10.51 -3.35 11.09
CA LEU A 37 -9.17 -2.75 11.11
C LEU A 37 -8.41 -2.98 12.41
N GLY A 38 -8.98 -3.72 13.37
CA GLY A 38 -8.38 -3.97 14.67
C GLY A 38 -8.24 -2.69 15.52
N ILE A 39 -9.15 -1.74 15.36
CA ILE A 39 -9.14 -0.48 16.11
C ILE A 39 -9.78 -0.68 17.48
N SER A 40 -9.17 -0.11 18.52
CA SER A 40 -9.62 -0.24 19.90
C SER A 40 -10.92 0.50 20.18
N GLU A 41 -11.68 0.05 21.22
CA GLU A 41 -12.91 0.74 21.68
C GLU A 41 -12.65 2.24 21.96
N LYS A 42 -11.48 2.59 22.47
CA LYS A 42 -11.11 4.00 22.71
C LYS A 42 -11.06 4.80 21.40
N GLU A 43 -10.54 4.21 20.34
CA GLU A 43 -10.49 4.84 19.03
C GLU A 43 -11.87 4.93 18.38
N LYS A 44 -12.74 3.93 18.60
CA LYS A 44 -14.16 3.99 18.20
C LYS A 44 -14.90 5.15 18.87
N LEU A 45 -14.79 5.26 20.20
CA LEU A 45 -15.38 6.37 20.96
C LEU A 45 -14.84 7.73 20.49
N LEU A 46 -13.55 7.80 20.14
CA LEU A 46 -12.96 9.01 19.58
C LEU A 46 -13.61 9.35 18.24
N ALA A 47 -13.81 8.40 17.33
CA ALA A 47 -14.45 8.65 16.05
C ALA A 47 -15.89 9.18 16.24
N VAL A 48 -16.66 8.59 17.15
CA VAL A 48 -18.00 9.06 17.50
C VAL A 48 -17.95 10.50 18.03
N SER A 49 -16.99 10.84 18.87
CA SER A 49 -16.84 12.18 19.43
C SER A 49 -16.48 13.27 18.38
N LEU A 50 -15.99 12.87 17.23
CA LEU A 50 -15.61 13.75 16.13
C LEU A 50 -16.76 14.03 15.15
N ILE A 51 -17.89 13.34 15.26
CA ILE A 51 -19.05 13.56 14.39
C ILE A 51 -19.52 15.01 14.50
N GLY A 52 -19.62 15.69 13.36
CA GLY A 52 -20.00 17.11 13.27
C GLY A 52 -18.92 18.12 13.70
N LYS A 53 -17.72 17.66 14.08
CA LYS A 53 -16.61 18.52 14.54
C LYS A 53 -15.41 18.56 13.59
N THR A 54 -15.36 17.67 12.60
CA THR A 54 -14.24 17.57 11.66
C THR A 54 -14.68 17.91 10.24
N LYS A 55 -13.74 18.45 9.44
CA LYS A 55 -13.98 18.77 8.02
C LYS A 55 -13.93 17.53 7.12
N ILE A 56 -13.27 16.47 7.57
CA ILE A 56 -13.22 15.17 6.88
C ILE A 56 -14.06 14.16 7.65
N ASP A 57 -14.34 13.04 7.01
CA ASP A 57 -15.08 11.94 7.62
C ASP A 57 -14.43 11.50 8.96
N PRO A 58 -15.19 11.47 10.07
CA PRO A 58 -14.63 11.19 11.39
C PRO A 58 -14.06 9.77 11.52
N VAL A 59 -14.65 8.77 10.84
CA VAL A 59 -14.14 7.40 10.81
C VAL A 59 -12.81 7.34 10.07
N VAL A 60 -12.75 7.94 8.89
CA VAL A 60 -11.51 8.01 8.09
C VAL A 60 -10.42 8.77 8.85
N ASN A 61 -10.77 9.83 9.59
CA ASN A 61 -9.83 10.60 10.41
C ASN A 61 -9.09 9.71 11.43
N VAL A 62 -9.82 8.81 12.11
CA VAL A 62 -9.24 7.83 13.05
C VAL A 62 -8.40 6.79 12.30
N ILE A 63 -8.87 6.28 11.16
CA ILE A 63 -8.14 5.32 10.33
C ILE A 63 -6.80 5.91 9.85
N ILE A 64 -6.79 7.16 9.42
CA ILE A 64 -5.54 7.87 9.06
C ILE A 64 -4.55 7.82 10.22
N GLY A 65 -4.97 8.16 11.43
CA GLY A 65 -4.11 8.11 12.61
C GLY A 65 -3.63 6.72 12.98
N ALA A 66 -4.44 5.68 12.71
CA ALA A 66 -4.11 4.30 13.03
C ALA A 66 -3.18 3.64 12.00
N THR A 67 -3.29 4.00 10.71
CA THR A 67 -2.69 3.22 9.62
C THR A 67 -1.70 3.98 8.73
N SER A 68 -1.70 5.33 8.74
CA SER A 68 -0.83 6.09 7.83
C SER A 68 0.57 6.39 8.38
N GLY A 69 0.85 6.01 9.63
CA GLY A 69 2.13 6.22 10.31
C GLY A 69 1.99 6.92 11.66
N HIS A 70 2.98 6.74 12.52
CA HIS A 70 2.91 7.17 13.92
C HIS A 70 2.56 8.66 14.10
N LEU A 71 3.13 9.53 13.26
CA LEU A 71 2.95 10.97 13.39
C LEU A 71 1.54 11.46 12.97
N TYR A 72 0.79 10.64 12.22
CA TYR A 72 -0.59 10.97 11.89
C TYR A 72 -1.55 10.83 13.07
N LYS A 73 -1.16 10.12 14.14
CA LYS A 73 -1.97 10.01 15.37
C LYS A 73 -2.25 11.37 16.00
N ASP A 74 -1.27 12.27 15.96
CA ASP A 74 -1.38 13.62 16.53
C ASP A 74 -2.25 14.56 15.69
N LEU A 75 -2.63 14.12 14.49
CA LEU A 75 -3.47 14.89 13.56
C LEU A 75 -4.96 14.51 13.66
N ILE A 76 -5.33 13.49 14.42
CA ILE A 76 -6.72 13.07 14.59
C ILE A 76 -7.55 14.24 15.11
N GLY A 77 -8.65 14.55 14.45
CA GLY A 77 -9.53 15.67 14.76
C GLY A 77 -9.05 17.05 14.31
N ARG A 78 -7.84 17.13 13.73
CA ARG A 78 -7.21 18.38 13.29
C ARG A 78 -7.07 18.50 11.78
N LEU A 79 -7.34 17.41 11.05
CA LEU A 79 -7.24 17.39 9.59
C LEU A 79 -8.38 18.19 8.96
N GLU A 80 -8.03 19.11 8.10
CA GLU A 80 -8.98 19.94 7.34
C GLU A 80 -9.30 19.33 5.95
N SER A 81 -8.42 18.47 5.45
CA SER A 81 -8.57 17.73 4.21
C SER A 81 -7.90 16.37 4.32
N TYR A 82 -8.22 15.46 3.41
CA TYR A 82 -7.54 14.17 3.35
C TYR A 82 -6.08 14.36 2.92
N PRO A 83 -5.09 13.77 3.64
CA PRO A 83 -3.68 13.89 3.31
C PRO A 83 -3.33 12.95 2.13
N ILE A 84 -3.66 13.39 0.92
CA ILE A 84 -3.38 12.65 -0.32
C ILE A 84 -1.94 12.92 -0.75
N PRO A 85 -1.10 11.89 -0.87
CA PRO A 85 0.31 12.05 -1.20
C PRO A 85 0.54 12.41 -2.66
N GLU A 86 1.74 12.89 -2.95
CA GLU A 86 2.24 13.00 -4.32
C GLU A 86 2.77 11.63 -4.77
N LEU A 87 2.08 11.00 -5.72
CA LEU A 87 2.52 9.72 -6.29
C LEU A 87 3.61 9.97 -7.33
N ARG A 88 4.76 9.29 -7.17
CA ARG A 88 5.96 9.46 -8.00
C ARG A 88 5.90 8.58 -9.25
N LEU A 89 4.82 8.69 -10.00
CA LEU A 89 4.63 8.05 -11.29
C LEU A 89 4.40 9.12 -12.36
N GLU A 90 4.59 8.74 -13.61
CA GLU A 90 4.21 9.56 -14.75
C GLU A 90 2.68 9.70 -14.83
N GLY A 91 2.19 10.67 -15.59
CA GLY A 91 0.75 10.85 -15.82
C GLY A 91 0.10 9.58 -16.41
N GLY A 92 -1.07 9.23 -15.89
CA GLY A 92 -1.73 7.98 -16.24
C GLY A 92 -2.33 7.97 -17.65
N HIS A 93 -2.83 9.12 -18.13
CA HIS A 93 -3.46 9.23 -19.47
C HIS A 93 -4.47 8.11 -19.77
N GLY A 94 -5.27 7.73 -18.78
CA GLY A 94 -6.26 6.66 -18.90
C GLY A 94 -5.73 5.24 -18.74
N LYS A 95 -4.42 5.03 -18.47
CA LYS A 95 -3.85 3.73 -18.12
C LYS A 95 -4.50 3.19 -16.85
N LYS A 96 -4.60 1.86 -16.75
CA LYS A 96 -5.20 1.18 -15.60
C LYS A 96 -4.14 0.90 -14.54
N LEU A 97 -4.42 1.30 -13.31
CA LEU A 97 -3.57 1.06 -12.15
C LEU A 97 -4.31 0.23 -11.10
N LEU A 98 -3.65 -0.83 -10.60
CA LEU A 98 -4.07 -1.58 -9.43
C LEU A 98 -3.29 -1.10 -8.21
N ASP A 99 -4.00 -0.66 -7.15
CA ASP A 99 -3.44 -0.28 -5.85
C ASP A 99 -3.66 -1.43 -4.86
N ILE A 100 -2.61 -2.19 -4.55
CA ILE A 100 -2.64 -3.34 -3.64
C ILE A 100 -2.47 -2.88 -2.21
N GLY A 101 -3.44 -3.21 -1.34
CA GLY A 101 -3.47 -2.79 0.06
C GLY A 101 -3.83 -1.30 0.18
N CYS A 102 -4.86 -0.89 -0.54
CA CYS A 102 -5.23 0.53 -0.68
C CYS A 102 -5.70 1.19 0.62
N ASN A 103 -6.06 0.41 1.65
CA ASN A 103 -6.58 0.90 2.92
C ASN A 103 -7.71 1.93 2.68
N TRP A 104 -7.67 3.11 3.29
CA TRP A 104 -8.67 4.17 3.10
C TRP A 104 -8.55 4.92 1.74
N GLY A 105 -7.80 4.38 0.78
CA GLY A 105 -7.73 4.87 -0.58
C GLY A 105 -6.76 6.04 -0.82
N ARG A 106 -5.80 6.26 0.08
CA ARG A 106 -4.82 7.35 0.01
C ARG A 106 -4.07 7.39 -1.32
N TRP A 107 -3.47 6.26 -1.69
CA TRP A 107 -2.68 6.13 -2.90
C TRP A 107 -3.54 5.96 -4.14
N SER A 108 -4.71 5.31 -4.00
CA SER A 108 -5.73 5.26 -5.06
C SER A 108 -6.16 6.67 -5.48
N ALA A 109 -6.42 7.56 -4.51
CA ALA A 109 -6.77 8.96 -4.79
C ALA A 109 -5.61 9.73 -5.45
N ALA A 110 -4.37 9.49 -5.02
CA ALA A 110 -3.17 10.07 -5.64
C ALA A 110 -3.02 9.62 -7.11
N ALA A 111 -3.21 8.33 -7.38
CA ALA A 111 -3.17 7.79 -8.74
C ALA A 111 -4.29 8.35 -9.63
N TYR A 112 -5.50 8.48 -9.09
CA TYR A 112 -6.62 9.07 -9.81
C TYR A 112 -6.33 10.53 -10.22
N LYS A 113 -5.74 11.33 -9.31
CA LYS A 113 -5.30 12.71 -9.62
C LYS A 113 -4.27 12.78 -10.76
N LEU A 114 -3.48 11.73 -10.95
CA LEU A 114 -2.53 11.62 -12.07
C LEU A 114 -3.18 11.13 -13.36
N GLY A 115 -4.50 10.89 -13.38
CA GLY A 115 -5.25 10.49 -14.58
C GLY A 115 -5.23 8.98 -14.86
N TYR A 116 -4.98 8.14 -13.85
CA TYR A 116 -5.14 6.69 -13.97
C TYR A 116 -6.61 6.27 -13.79
N GLY A 117 -7.04 5.24 -14.52
CA GLY A 117 -8.21 4.44 -14.16
C GLY A 117 -7.85 3.48 -13.03
N VAL A 118 -8.29 3.77 -11.80
CA VAL A 118 -7.79 3.09 -10.59
C VAL A 118 -8.75 2.00 -10.12
N VAL A 119 -8.17 0.87 -9.74
CA VAL A 119 -8.80 -0.16 -8.92
C VAL A 119 -7.98 -0.31 -7.64
N GLY A 120 -8.61 -0.09 -6.48
CA GLY A 120 -7.99 -0.35 -5.18
C GLY A 120 -8.46 -1.67 -4.60
N ILE A 121 -7.56 -2.43 -4.00
CA ILE A 121 -7.89 -3.66 -3.27
C ILE A 121 -7.33 -3.63 -1.85
N ASP A 122 -8.08 -4.22 -0.93
CA ASP A 122 -7.64 -4.47 0.44
C ASP A 122 -8.43 -5.67 0.99
N PRO A 123 -7.84 -6.56 1.80
CA PRO A 123 -8.58 -7.66 2.41
C PRO A 123 -9.57 -7.20 3.47
N SER A 124 -9.43 -5.99 4.00
CA SER A 124 -10.31 -5.41 5.00
C SER A 124 -11.53 -4.74 4.35
N LEU A 125 -12.73 -5.25 4.65
CA LEU A 125 -13.97 -4.62 4.23
C LEU A 125 -14.07 -3.17 4.75
N GLY A 126 -13.68 -2.93 6.01
CA GLY A 126 -13.73 -1.59 6.60
C GLY A 126 -12.80 -0.60 5.89
N ALA A 127 -11.62 -1.05 5.47
CA ALA A 127 -10.70 -0.24 4.67
C ALA A 127 -11.33 0.15 3.32
N ILE A 128 -11.89 -0.82 2.61
CA ILE A 128 -12.57 -0.60 1.32
C ILE A 128 -13.77 0.36 1.45
N MET A 129 -14.54 0.22 2.51
CA MET A 129 -15.67 1.12 2.75
C MET A 129 -15.20 2.54 3.07
N ALA A 130 -14.13 2.69 3.86
CA ALA A 130 -13.51 3.99 4.12
C ALA A 130 -12.97 4.61 2.82
N ALA A 131 -12.27 3.83 1.99
CA ALA A 131 -11.79 4.29 0.69
C ALA A 131 -12.91 4.78 -0.22
N LYS A 132 -14.03 4.07 -0.27
CA LYS A 132 -15.22 4.48 -1.03
C LYS A 132 -15.82 5.78 -0.51
N ARG A 133 -15.88 5.99 0.81
CA ARG A 133 -16.36 7.25 1.42
C ARG A 133 -15.44 8.42 1.04
N VAL A 134 -14.12 8.22 1.10
CA VAL A 134 -13.15 9.24 0.65
C VAL A 134 -13.34 9.59 -0.82
N SER A 135 -13.43 8.59 -1.69
CA SER A 135 -13.61 8.83 -3.13
C SER A 135 -14.92 9.55 -3.43
N ASN A 136 -16.01 9.17 -2.76
CA ASN A 136 -17.31 9.85 -2.90
C ASN A 136 -17.20 11.32 -2.44
N SER A 137 -16.54 11.58 -1.32
CA SER A 137 -16.32 12.94 -0.79
C SER A 137 -15.48 13.81 -1.73
N LEU A 138 -14.53 13.20 -2.47
CA LEU A 138 -13.66 13.87 -3.43
C LEU A 138 -14.22 13.90 -4.85
N ASN A 139 -15.38 13.29 -5.11
CA ASN A 139 -15.97 13.08 -6.45
C ASN A 139 -15.01 12.32 -7.40
N PHE A 140 -14.32 11.29 -6.90
CA PHE A 140 -13.42 10.43 -7.66
C PHE A 140 -14.11 9.14 -8.06
N ASP A 141 -14.07 8.78 -9.35
CA ASP A 141 -14.57 7.49 -9.84
C ASP A 141 -13.47 6.41 -9.71
N ILE A 142 -13.33 5.87 -8.52
CA ILE A 142 -12.38 4.80 -8.21
C ILE A 142 -13.16 3.54 -7.84
N LYS A 143 -12.74 2.41 -8.41
CA LYS A 143 -13.31 1.10 -8.09
C LYS A 143 -12.54 0.47 -6.93
N TYR A 144 -13.27 -0.12 -5.99
CA TYR A 144 -12.68 -0.83 -4.85
C TYR A 144 -13.22 -2.24 -4.74
N VAL A 145 -12.34 -3.19 -4.42
CA VAL A 145 -12.67 -4.61 -4.29
C VAL A 145 -12.04 -5.15 -3.02
N VAL A 146 -12.82 -5.86 -2.20
CA VAL A 146 -12.25 -6.62 -1.09
C VAL A 146 -11.60 -7.86 -1.67
N ALA A 147 -10.27 -7.96 -1.60
CA ALA A 147 -9.52 -9.05 -2.19
C ALA A 147 -8.19 -9.27 -1.48
N ASP A 148 -7.73 -10.51 -1.51
CA ASP A 148 -6.40 -10.89 -1.07
C ASP A 148 -5.41 -10.77 -2.23
N ALA A 149 -4.28 -10.11 -2.01
CA ALA A 149 -3.25 -9.87 -3.02
C ALA A 149 -2.62 -11.17 -3.60
N ARG A 150 -2.78 -12.30 -2.90
CA ARG A 150 -2.30 -13.61 -3.34
C ARG A 150 -3.21 -14.28 -4.36
N PHE A 151 -4.47 -13.82 -4.49
CA PHE A 151 -5.52 -14.44 -5.32
C PHE A 151 -6.43 -13.35 -5.86
N LEU A 152 -6.05 -12.73 -6.96
CA LEU A 152 -6.72 -11.54 -7.47
C LEU A 152 -7.80 -11.87 -8.51
N PRO A 153 -9.03 -11.36 -8.35
CA PRO A 153 -10.18 -11.70 -9.18
C PRO A 153 -10.22 -10.90 -10.51
N PHE A 154 -9.08 -10.77 -11.16
CA PHE A 154 -8.97 -10.01 -12.40
C PHE A 154 -8.40 -10.88 -13.53
N SER A 155 -8.75 -10.53 -14.77
CA SER A 155 -8.21 -11.18 -15.96
C SER A 155 -6.71 -10.95 -16.12
N ASN A 156 -6.03 -11.88 -16.77
CA ASN A 156 -4.63 -11.72 -17.15
C ASN A 156 -4.44 -10.46 -18.00
N LYS A 157 -3.28 -9.83 -17.90
CA LYS A 157 -2.88 -8.67 -18.72
C LYS A 157 -3.90 -7.52 -18.70
N TYR A 158 -4.43 -7.20 -17.53
CA TYR A 158 -5.48 -6.19 -17.38
C TYR A 158 -4.97 -4.79 -17.00
N PHE A 159 -3.87 -4.72 -16.21
CA PHE A 159 -3.33 -3.48 -15.68
C PHE A 159 -2.05 -3.05 -16.39
N ASP A 160 -1.90 -1.75 -16.58
CA ASP A 160 -0.67 -1.13 -17.08
C ASP A 160 0.34 -0.96 -15.95
N VAL A 161 -0.15 -0.70 -14.73
CA VAL A 161 0.65 -0.48 -13.53
C VAL A 161 0.06 -1.26 -12.35
N VAL A 162 0.90 -1.94 -11.58
CA VAL A 162 0.55 -2.47 -10.26
C VAL A 162 1.38 -1.72 -9.22
N PHE A 163 0.69 -1.06 -8.31
CA PHE A 163 1.26 -0.26 -7.23
C PHE A 163 0.97 -0.90 -5.88
N SER A 164 1.89 -0.75 -4.94
CA SER A 164 1.66 -1.09 -3.54
C SER A 164 2.58 -0.28 -2.64
N TYR A 165 2.07 0.22 -1.53
CA TYR A 165 2.84 1.00 -0.57
C TYR A 165 2.74 0.43 0.84
N SER A 166 3.86 -0.05 1.37
CA SER A 166 3.97 -0.51 2.76
C SER A 166 3.08 -1.70 3.13
N VAL A 167 2.81 -2.60 2.18
CA VAL A 167 1.91 -3.76 2.35
C VAL A 167 2.68 -5.07 2.36
N LEU A 168 3.42 -5.38 1.30
CA LEU A 168 4.08 -6.68 1.13
C LEU A 168 5.13 -6.96 2.21
N GLN A 169 5.66 -5.93 2.85
CA GLN A 169 6.58 -6.07 3.98
C GLN A 169 5.95 -6.69 5.23
N HIS A 170 4.62 -6.81 5.30
CA HIS A 170 3.90 -7.48 6.39
C HIS A 170 3.64 -8.97 6.12
N LEU A 171 3.88 -9.42 4.90
CA LEU A 171 3.75 -10.82 4.49
C LEU A 171 5.08 -11.56 4.62
N ASP A 172 5.03 -12.87 4.88
CA ASP A 172 6.20 -13.71 4.77
C ASP A 172 6.66 -13.89 3.31
N ARG A 173 7.87 -14.42 3.11
CA ARG A 173 8.50 -14.54 1.79
C ARG A 173 7.62 -15.31 0.80
N ARG A 174 7.04 -16.44 1.22
CA ARG A 174 6.19 -17.28 0.38
C ARG A 174 4.93 -16.54 -0.07
N ASN A 175 4.29 -15.81 0.84
CA ASN A 175 3.11 -15.02 0.51
C ASN A 175 3.44 -13.84 -0.42
N VAL A 176 4.63 -13.21 -0.24
CA VAL A 176 5.09 -12.18 -1.19
C VAL A 176 5.30 -12.77 -2.59
N GLU A 177 5.90 -13.96 -2.71
CA GLU A 177 6.06 -14.64 -4.00
C GLU A 177 4.72 -14.89 -4.70
N LEU A 178 3.69 -15.30 -3.96
CA LEU A 178 2.34 -15.45 -4.51
C LEU A 178 1.79 -14.10 -5.02
N CYS A 179 1.98 -13.02 -4.26
CA CYS A 179 1.59 -11.68 -4.69
C CYS A 179 2.34 -11.24 -5.97
N LEU A 180 3.64 -11.55 -6.07
CA LEU A 180 4.44 -11.20 -7.25
C LEU A 180 4.02 -12.02 -8.48
N LYS A 181 3.64 -13.31 -8.31
CA LYS A 181 3.07 -14.14 -9.39
C LYS A 181 1.76 -13.54 -9.91
N GLU A 182 0.85 -13.17 -9.00
CA GLU A 182 -0.40 -12.51 -9.37
C GLU A 182 -0.14 -11.15 -10.03
N THR A 183 0.78 -10.35 -9.48
CA THR A 183 1.20 -9.09 -10.10
C THR A 183 1.67 -9.30 -11.54
N SER A 184 2.55 -10.28 -11.76
CA SER A 184 3.05 -10.62 -13.10
C SER A 184 1.92 -11.07 -14.04
N ARG A 185 1.00 -11.90 -13.55
CA ARG A 185 -0.16 -12.37 -14.33
C ARG A 185 -1.03 -11.20 -14.80
N LEU A 186 -1.26 -10.25 -13.91
CA LEU A 186 -2.18 -9.13 -14.14
C LEU A 186 -1.60 -8.00 -14.97
N LEU A 187 -0.27 -7.84 -14.97
CA LEU A 187 0.39 -6.82 -15.78
C LEU A 187 0.23 -7.12 -17.26
N LYS A 188 -0.10 -6.10 -18.04
CA LYS A 188 0.00 -6.12 -19.51
C LYS A 188 1.44 -6.33 -19.95
N ASP A 189 1.62 -6.73 -21.19
CA ASP A 189 2.93 -6.70 -21.82
C ASP A 189 3.42 -5.22 -21.82
N ASN A 190 4.68 -5.00 -21.44
CA ASN A 190 5.25 -3.67 -21.16
C ASN A 190 4.65 -2.91 -19.96
N GLY A 191 3.77 -3.53 -19.18
CA GLY A 191 3.33 -3.02 -17.89
C GLY A 191 4.43 -3.16 -16.83
N TYR A 192 4.30 -2.44 -15.73
CA TYR A 192 5.28 -2.50 -14.66
C TYR A 192 4.65 -2.48 -13.26
N SER A 193 5.38 -3.03 -12.32
CA SER A 193 5.07 -2.87 -10.90
C SER A 193 5.90 -1.76 -10.27
N PHE A 194 5.33 -1.05 -9.29
CA PHE A 194 5.98 -0.03 -8.50
C PHE A 194 5.60 -0.24 -7.03
N ILE A 195 6.43 -1.01 -6.32
CA ILE A 195 6.09 -1.56 -5.00
C ILE A 195 7.10 -1.09 -3.97
N GLN A 196 6.62 -0.47 -2.89
CA GLN A 196 7.47 0.00 -1.81
C GLN A 196 7.66 -1.10 -0.76
N LEU A 197 8.92 -1.29 -0.34
CA LEU A 197 9.34 -2.22 0.71
C LEU A 197 10.32 -1.56 1.69
N ALA A 198 10.31 -2.06 2.94
CA ALA A 198 11.26 -1.65 3.97
C ALA A 198 12.64 -2.29 3.73
N ASN A 199 13.67 -1.44 3.68
CA ASN A 199 15.05 -1.88 3.48
C ASN A 199 15.71 -2.28 4.81
N LYS A 200 16.35 -3.44 4.81
CA LYS A 200 17.04 -4.01 5.97
C LYS A 200 18.18 -3.12 6.50
N PHE A 201 18.87 -2.43 5.61
CA PHE A 201 20.05 -1.61 5.92
C PHE A 201 19.72 -0.14 6.20
N GLY A 202 18.46 0.27 6.08
CA GLY A 202 18.05 1.62 6.44
C GLY A 202 18.34 1.94 7.91
N MET A 203 18.69 3.17 8.21
CA MET A 203 19.14 3.58 9.55
C MET A 203 18.10 3.29 10.63
N ARG A 204 16.85 3.69 10.41
CA ARG A 204 15.78 3.42 11.35
C ARG A 204 15.30 1.97 11.31
N SER A 205 15.33 1.36 10.15
CA SER A 205 15.08 -0.07 9.97
C SER A 205 16.04 -0.91 10.78
N PHE A 206 17.33 -0.57 10.75
CA PHE A 206 18.36 -1.21 11.56
C PHE A 206 18.11 -1.02 13.07
N TYR A 207 17.78 0.21 13.48
CA TYR A 207 17.42 0.49 14.88
C TYR A 207 16.24 -0.38 15.35
N HIS A 208 15.20 -0.52 14.55
CA HIS A 208 14.05 -1.37 14.91
C HIS A 208 14.42 -2.86 14.99
N GLN A 209 15.28 -3.34 14.10
CA GLN A 209 15.79 -4.70 14.16
C GLN A 209 16.63 -4.94 15.42
N LEU A 210 17.52 -3.99 15.75
CA LEU A 210 18.31 -4.04 16.98
C LEU A 210 17.42 -4.06 18.23
N LYS A 211 16.42 -3.16 18.30
CA LYS A 211 15.48 -3.07 19.42
C LYS A 211 14.72 -4.39 19.67
N ARG A 212 14.41 -5.16 18.62
CA ARG A 212 13.77 -6.48 18.74
C ARG A 212 14.77 -7.65 18.81
N GLY A 213 16.07 -7.38 19.01
CA GLY A 213 17.12 -8.40 19.13
C GLY A 213 17.32 -9.21 17.86
N PHE A 214 17.08 -8.66 16.69
CA PHE A 214 17.17 -9.31 15.37
C PHE A 214 16.35 -10.61 15.25
N ARG A 215 15.37 -10.84 16.15
CA ARG A 215 14.46 -11.97 16.02
C ARG A 215 13.61 -11.84 14.74
N GLU A 216 13.11 -12.96 14.27
CA GLU A 216 12.17 -12.99 13.15
C GLU A 216 10.90 -12.18 13.46
N SER A 217 10.31 -11.64 12.40
CA SER A 217 9.07 -10.87 12.50
C SER A 217 7.90 -11.78 12.79
N LEU A 218 7.10 -11.42 13.77
CA LEU A 218 5.88 -12.14 14.16
C LEU A 218 4.66 -11.37 13.63
N ASN A 219 3.60 -12.10 13.31
CA ASN A 219 2.31 -11.53 12.90
C ASN A 219 2.48 -10.43 11.84
N PHE A 220 1.96 -9.22 12.11
CA PHE A 220 1.96 -8.07 11.22
C PHE A 220 3.19 -7.17 11.36
N GLU A 221 4.27 -7.63 12.03
CA GLU A 221 5.53 -6.88 12.10
C GLU A 221 6.19 -6.76 10.72
N VAL A 222 6.92 -5.66 10.52
CA VAL A 222 7.65 -5.40 9.27
C VAL A 222 8.77 -6.42 9.06
N ARG A 223 8.79 -7.05 7.91
CA ARG A 223 9.84 -7.93 7.40
C ARG A 223 10.72 -7.12 6.45
N TYR A 224 11.96 -6.96 6.88
CA TYR A 224 12.92 -6.18 6.12
C TYR A 224 13.55 -7.01 5.00
N TRP A 225 13.77 -6.37 3.87
CA TRP A 225 14.41 -6.94 2.69
C TRP A 225 15.74 -6.26 2.43
N THR A 226 16.76 -7.00 2.05
CA THR A 226 17.95 -6.38 1.46
C THR A 226 17.68 -5.94 0.03
N PRO A 227 18.36 -4.90 -0.48
CA PRO A 227 18.21 -4.49 -1.88
C PRO A 227 18.44 -5.61 -2.89
N SER A 228 19.41 -6.50 -2.63
CA SER A 228 19.66 -7.67 -3.47
C SER A 228 18.54 -8.70 -3.46
N GLU A 229 17.93 -8.98 -2.29
CA GLU A 229 16.75 -9.84 -2.21
C GLU A 229 15.56 -9.25 -2.96
N MET A 230 15.34 -7.93 -2.87
CA MET A 230 14.29 -7.26 -3.63
C MET A 230 14.49 -7.45 -5.13
N VAL A 231 15.67 -7.13 -5.64
CA VAL A 231 15.99 -7.27 -7.07
C VAL A 231 15.86 -8.72 -7.51
N ALA A 232 16.39 -9.67 -6.76
CA ALA A 232 16.34 -11.09 -7.12
C ALA A 232 14.90 -11.61 -7.20
N ALA A 233 14.07 -11.33 -6.17
CA ALA A 233 12.69 -11.79 -6.13
C ALA A 233 11.85 -11.18 -7.27
N PHE A 234 11.95 -9.88 -7.46
CA PHE A 234 11.15 -9.20 -8.47
C PHE A 234 11.60 -9.56 -9.90
N ASN A 235 12.90 -9.70 -10.14
CA ASN A 235 13.41 -10.24 -11.41
C ASN A 235 12.88 -11.65 -11.68
N ALA A 236 12.84 -12.48 -10.64
CA ALA A 236 12.40 -13.88 -10.78
C ALA A 236 10.92 -13.99 -11.16
N PHE A 237 10.05 -13.12 -10.71
CA PHE A 237 8.60 -13.26 -10.91
C PHE A 237 8.02 -12.28 -11.93
N ILE A 238 8.61 -11.10 -12.11
CA ILE A 238 8.06 -10.04 -12.99
C ILE A 238 8.98 -9.78 -14.17
N GLY A 239 10.22 -9.32 -13.92
CA GLY A 239 11.18 -9.01 -14.97
C GLY A 239 12.20 -7.97 -14.55
N GLU A 240 12.74 -7.22 -15.50
CA GLU A 240 13.82 -6.25 -15.29
C GLU A 240 13.48 -5.29 -14.14
N THR A 241 14.34 -5.27 -13.11
CA THR A 241 14.08 -4.60 -11.85
C THR A 241 15.12 -3.55 -11.50
N SER A 242 14.66 -2.38 -11.10
CA SER A 242 15.45 -1.28 -10.56
C SER A 242 14.93 -0.83 -9.21
N LEU A 243 15.79 -0.17 -8.42
CA LEU A 243 15.47 0.36 -7.10
C LEU A 243 15.49 1.89 -7.12
N GLU A 244 14.46 2.49 -6.52
CA GLU A 244 14.37 3.92 -6.30
C GLU A 244 14.19 4.20 -4.80
N VAL A 245 14.82 5.25 -4.27
CA VAL A 245 14.63 5.63 -2.87
C VAL A 245 13.24 6.23 -2.67
N ASP A 246 12.48 5.66 -1.73
CA ASP A 246 11.26 6.29 -1.21
C ASP A 246 11.61 7.31 -0.13
N GLY A 247 12.34 6.91 0.92
CA GLY A 247 12.70 7.83 1.99
C GLY A 247 13.75 7.32 2.96
N TYR A 248 14.31 8.27 3.70
CA TYR A 248 15.21 8.06 4.81
C TYR A 248 14.51 8.39 6.12
N PHE A 249 15.05 7.90 7.23
CA PHE A 249 14.59 8.12 8.62
C PHE A 249 13.24 7.51 8.97
N GLY A 250 12.60 6.78 8.05
CA GLY A 250 11.44 5.92 8.32
C GLY A 250 10.27 6.58 9.04
N LEU A 251 9.97 7.86 8.74
CA LEU A 251 8.92 8.60 9.43
C LEU A 251 7.51 8.24 8.93
N GLY A 252 7.40 7.55 7.79
CA GLY A 252 6.11 7.21 7.17
C GLY A 252 5.35 8.41 6.62
N ILE A 253 5.97 9.61 6.62
CA ILE A 253 5.37 10.85 6.15
C ILE A 253 5.83 11.15 4.75
N GLN A 254 4.88 11.56 3.93
CA GLN A 254 5.16 12.03 2.58
C GLN A 254 5.50 13.53 2.60
N LYS A 255 6.31 13.96 1.63
CA LYS A 255 6.67 15.38 1.50
C LYS A 255 5.45 16.27 1.30
N SER A 256 4.41 15.77 0.63
CA SER A 256 3.13 16.48 0.45
C SER A 256 2.46 16.88 1.77
N ASP A 257 2.75 16.17 2.86
CA ASP A 257 2.13 16.40 4.16
C ASP A 257 3.04 17.19 5.12
N ILE A 258 4.13 17.76 4.62
CA ILE A 258 5.15 18.45 5.44
C ILE A 258 4.57 19.57 6.29
N GLU A 259 3.59 20.30 5.76
CA GLU A 259 2.96 21.43 6.46
C GLU A 259 2.13 20.99 7.68
N LEU A 260 1.70 19.73 7.70
CA LEU A 260 0.97 19.14 8.83
C LEU A 260 1.90 18.82 10.02
N MET A 261 3.21 18.87 9.82
CA MET A 261 4.20 18.40 10.78
C MET A 261 4.84 19.54 11.58
N SER A 262 5.36 19.19 12.76
CA SER A 262 6.15 20.12 13.54
C SER A 262 7.41 20.58 12.78
N LYS A 263 7.94 21.77 13.08
CA LYS A 263 9.13 22.31 12.41
C LYS A 263 10.33 21.36 12.45
N PHE A 264 10.51 20.64 13.55
CA PHE A 264 11.56 19.62 13.66
C PHE A 264 11.38 18.50 12.63
N HIS A 265 10.18 17.94 12.49
CA HIS A 265 9.90 16.91 11.50
C HIS A 265 9.98 17.46 10.07
N GLN A 266 9.61 18.72 9.83
CA GLN A 266 9.77 19.37 8.53
C GLN A 266 11.25 19.37 8.08
N ILE A 267 12.18 19.67 9.01
CA ILE A 267 13.63 19.63 8.72
C ILE A 267 14.05 18.20 8.32
N ILE A 268 13.65 17.19 9.09
CA ILE A 268 14.01 15.78 8.81
C ILE A 268 13.45 15.36 7.45
N ILE A 269 12.21 15.72 7.13
CA ILE A 269 11.59 15.41 5.83
C ILE A 269 12.37 16.06 4.68
N ASN A 270 12.77 17.34 4.85
CA ASN A 270 13.55 18.05 3.82
C ASN A 270 14.95 17.43 3.64
N VAL A 271 15.60 17.00 4.72
CA VAL A 271 16.89 16.29 4.65
C VAL A 271 16.71 14.93 3.94
N SER A 272 15.67 14.17 4.30
CA SER A 272 15.32 12.92 3.61
C SER A 272 15.13 13.14 2.11
N GLU A 273 14.42 14.18 1.72
CA GLU A 273 14.17 14.51 0.32
C GLU A 273 15.46 14.95 -0.42
N ALA A 274 16.34 15.68 0.24
CA ALA A 274 17.65 16.05 -0.31
C ALA A 274 18.51 14.79 -0.55
N LEU A 275 18.58 13.88 0.42
CA LEU A 275 19.28 12.60 0.28
C LEU A 275 18.68 11.75 -0.84
N ARG A 276 17.35 11.72 -0.95
CA ARG A 276 16.66 11.02 -2.05
C ARG A 276 17.05 11.56 -3.43
N ARG A 277 17.18 12.89 -3.55
CA ARG A 277 17.64 13.51 -4.81
C ARG A 277 19.11 13.14 -5.10
N MET A 278 19.95 13.17 -4.07
CA MET A 278 21.36 12.78 -4.18
C MET A 278 21.52 11.30 -4.58
N SER A 279 20.64 10.41 -4.14
CA SER A 279 20.71 8.99 -4.48
C SER A 279 20.56 8.70 -5.98
N LYS A 280 19.98 9.62 -6.75
CA LYS A 280 19.91 9.53 -8.21
C LYS A 280 21.27 9.73 -8.89
N ILE A 281 22.21 10.40 -8.22
CA ILE A 281 23.55 10.71 -8.72
C ILE A 281 24.57 9.79 -8.06
N PHE A 282 24.41 9.55 -6.74
CA PHE A 282 25.34 8.75 -5.95
C PHE A 282 24.65 7.49 -5.43
N SER A 283 24.70 6.42 -6.23
CA SER A 283 24.00 5.15 -5.99
C SER A 283 24.29 4.48 -4.64
N PRO A 284 25.49 4.54 -4.02
CA PRO A 284 25.75 3.87 -2.75
C PRO A 284 24.82 4.29 -1.62
N ILE A 285 24.29 5.52 -1.60
CA ILE A 285 23.39 5.95 -0.53
C ILE A 285 22.00 5.32 -0.61
N VAL A 286 21.63 4.70 -1.74
CA VAL A 286 20.39 3.91 -1.87
C VAL A 286 20.31 2.84 -0.79
N TYR A 287 21.44 2.22 -0.44
CA TYR A 287 21.50 1.17 0.58
C TYR A 287 21.19 1.65 2.01
N LEU A 288 21.32 2.96 2.27
CA LEU A 288 21.07 3.56 3.58
C LEU A 288 19.62 4.06 3.74
N ALA A 289 18.83 4.04 2.66
CA ALA A 289 17.43 4.43 2.71
C ALA A 289 16.61 3.43 3.54
N ASP A 290 15.65 3.92 4.31
CA ASP A 290 14.78 3.05 5.12
C ASP A 290 13.71 2.34 4.29
N SER A 291 13.34 2.95 3.19
CA SER A 291 12.35 2.38 2.27
C SER A 291 12.73 2.61 0.81
N LEU A 292 12.47 1.59 0.00
CA LEU A 292 12.78 1.57 -1.42
C LEU A 292 11.52 1.22 -2.22
N TYR A 293 11.34 1.90 -3.33
CA TYR A 293 10.47 1.41 -4.39
C TYR A 293 11.23 0.41 -5.27
N VAL A 294 10.59 -0.70 -5.53
CA VAL A 294 11.02 -1.72 -6.49
C VAL A 294 10.19 -1.54 -7.75
N ARG A 295 10.82 -1.03 -8.80
CA ARG A 295 10.21 -0.90 -10.11
C ARG A 295 10.61 -2.10 -10.96
N SER A 296 9.65 -2.86 -11.45
CA SER A 296 9.92 -4.04 -12.28
C SER A 296 9.08 -4.01 -13.54
N MET A 297 9.75 -4.01 -14.69
CA MET A 297 9.12 -4.09 -16.01
C MET A 297 8.77 -5.54 -16.31
N LYS A 298 7.54 -5.81 -16.74
CA LYS A 298 7.18 -7.16 -17.15
C LYS A 298 7.95 -7.55 -18.40
N THR A 299 8.77 -8.58 -18.27
CA THR A 299 9.46 -9.18 -19.40
C THR A 299 8.55 -10.23 -20.05
N LEU A 300 8.43 -10.20 -21.37
CA LEU A 300 7.85 -11.30 -22.13
C LEU A 300 8.76 -12.51 -21.93
N ARG A 301 8.41 -13.40 -21.00
CA ARG A 301 9.00 -14.73 -21.00
C ARG A 301 8.39 -15.45 -22.20
N LEU A 302 9.21 -15.78 -23.17
CA LEU A 302 8.90 -16.86 -24.10
C LEU A 302 8.80 -18.11 -23.20
N TYR A 303 7.59 -18.47 -22.80
CA TYR A 303 7.35 -19.80 -22.26
C TYR A 303 7.67 -20.75 -23.41
N GLU A 304 8.84 -21.39 -23.36
CA GLU A 304 8.96 -22.71 -23.97
C GLU A 304 7.92 -23.57 -23.27
N GLU A 305 6.80 -23.82 -23.94
CA GLU A 305 5.91 -24.91 -23.60
C GLU A 305 6.77 -26.15 -23.64
N VAL A 306 7.23 -26.59 -22.47
CA VAL A 306 7.69 -27.96 -22.32
C VAL A 306 6.41 -28.78 -22.32
N ASP A 307 6.01 -29.21 -23.51
CA ASP A 307 5.04 -30.27 -23.67
C ASP A 307 5.61 -31.49 -22.92
N ILE A 308 5.04 -31.76 -21.77
CA ILE A 308 5.25 -32.99 -21.05
C ILE A 308 4.29 -33.99 -21.73
N GLU A 309 4.82 -34.77 -22.67
CA GLU A 309 4.21 -36.00 -23.15
C GLU A 309 4.02 -37.04 -22.02
#